data_1516450a5bece33e317488ce62ac6a1e
#
_entry.id   1516450a5bece33e317488ce62ac6a1e
#
_cell.length_a   1.000
_cell.length_b   1.000
_cell.length_c   1.000
_cell.angle_alpha   90.00
_cell.angle_beta   90.00
_cell.angle_gamma   90.00
#
_symmetry.space_group_name_H-M   'P 1'
#
loop_
_entity.id
_entity.type
_entity.pdbx_description
1 polymer ?
#
loop_
_entity_poly.entity_id
_entity_poly.type
_entity_poly.pdbx_seq_one_letter_code
_entity_poly.pdbx_strand_id
1 'polypeptide(L)'
;MKVRFVAVPLLVIAALTASLHDWERRVYTTYWDALGQVYTACAGVTGEGVVPGRTYTAEECDALEGRYIARMYARMGKCVPLAEMEFHEVKAWGHFAYNVGETNFCRSTAAKLLNAGQNKAACEQIPKWRFVKGKDCAVRANKCYGIVRRRAWEYSTCMGDA
;
A
#
# COMPACT_ATOMS: atom_id res chain seq x y z
N MET A 1 -18.92 1.37 11.29
CA MET A 1 -18.54 2.34 12.35
C MET A 1 -17.56 3.34 11.73
N LYS A 2 -18.03 4.55 11.41
CA LYS A 2 -17.17 5.61 10.86
C LYS A 2 -16.24 6.09 11.97
N VAL A 3 -14.96 5.84 11.82
CA VAL A 3 -13.95 6.28 12.77
C VAL A 3 -13.43 7.62 12.27
N ARG A 4 -13.79 8.72 12.95
CA ARG A 4 -13.21 10.05 12.69
C ARG A 4 -11.76 10.03 13.16
N PHE A 5 -10.84 10.01 12.23
CA PHE A 5 -9.42 10.08 12.52
C PHE A 5 -8.90 11.53 12.40
N VAL A 6 -8.36 12.06 13.47
CA VAL A 6 -7.42 13.18 13.42
C VAL A 6 -6.02 12.68 13.02
N ALA A 7 -5.75 11.40 13.28
CA ALA A 7 -4.57 10.64 12.82
C ALA A 7 -4.99 9.20 12.56
N VAL A 8 -4.34 8.51 11.59
CA VAL A 8 -4.61 7.09 11.33
C VAL A 8 -4.27 6.29 12.58
N PRO A 9 -5.19 5.49 13.13
CA PRO A 9 -4.96 4.76 14.36
C PRO A 9 -3.82 3.77 14.22
N LEU A 10 -3.08 3.53 15.31
CA LEU A 10 -2.06 2.48 15.41
C LEU A 10 -2.59 1.12 14.98
N LEU A 11 -3.88 0.84 15.24
CA LEU A 11 -4.53 -0.40 14.82
C LEU A 11 -4.54 -0.58 13.28
N VAL A 12 -4.79 0.49 12.53
CA VAL A 12 -4.76 0.45 11.05
C VAL A 12 -3.33 0.19 10.56
N ILE A 13 -2.35 0.87 11.16
CA ILE A 13 -0.94 0.68 10.83
C ILE A 13 -0.52 -0.77 11.11
N ALA A 14 -0.85 -1.29 12.28
CA ALA A 14 -0.55 -2.68 12.66
C ALA A 14 -1.23 -3.70 11.72
N ALA A 15 -2.51 -3.50 11.40
CA ALA A 15 -3.26 -4.37 10.49
C ALA A 15 -2.70 -4.34 9.07
N LEU A 16 -2.26 -3.17 8.60
CA LEU A 16 -1.59 -3.05 7.30
C LEU A 16 -0.24 -3.74 7.31
N THR A 17 0.60 -3.49 8.32
CA THR A 17 1.91 -4.14 8.45
C THR A 17 1.78 -5.66 8.44
N ALA A 18 0.87 -6.21 9.24
CA ALA A 18 0.63 -7.65 9.27
C ALA A 18 0.24 -8.22 7.90
N SER A 19 -0.69 -7.54 7.17
CA SER A 19 -1.12 -8.00 5.86
C SER A 19 -0.05 -7.85 4.77
N LEU A 20 0.85 -6.87 4.90
CA LEU A 20 1.94 -6.68 3.94
C LEU A 20 2.97 -7.81 3.99
N HIS A 21 3.21 -8.42 5.16
CA HIS A 21 4.16 -9.52 5.29
C HIS A 21 3.76 -10.76 4.46
N ASP A 22 2.48 -10.90 4.10
CA ASP A 22 2.01 -11.98 3.20
C ASP A 22 2.36 -11.70 1.72
N TRP A 23 2.66 -10.45 1.37
CA TRP A 23 2.86 -9.99 -0.01
C TRP A 23 4.27 -9.48 -0.30
N GLU A 24 4.93 -8.88 0.70
CA GLU A 24 6.25 -8.27 0.56
C GLU A 24 7.31 -9.14 1.25
N ARG A 25 8.35 -9.51 0.49
CA ARG A 25 9.50 -10.16 1.09
C ARG A 25 10.28 -9.16 1.94
N ARG A 26 10.49 -9.50 3.22
CA ARG A 26 11.35 -8.71 4.10
C ARG A 26 12.83 -8.98 3.84
N VAL A 27 13.60 -7.94 3.57
CA VAL A 27 15.06 -8.00 3.36
C VAL A 27 15.75 -7.14 4.42
N TYR A 28 16.45 -7.78 5.32
CA TYR A 28 17.05 -7.11 6.48
C TYR A 28 18.27 -6.25 6.15
N THR A 29 19.05 -6.62 5.14
CA THR A 29 20.20 -5.81 4.70
C THR A 29 19.78 -4.87 3.57
N THR A 30 20.12 -3.59 3.73
CA THR A 30 19.84 -2.57 2.71
C THR A 30 20.42 -2.95 1.36
N TYR A 31 19.62 -2.82 0.31
CA TYR A 31 20.05 -3.04 -1.07
C TYR A 31 19.66 -1.86 -1.95
N TRP A 32 20.35 -1.73 -3.07
CA TRP A 32 20.02 -0.74 -4.11
C TRP A 32 18.92 -1.32 -5.02
N ASP A 33 17.75 -0.68 -5.01
CA ASP A 33 16.69 -0.97 -5.99
C ASP A 33 16.98 -0.21 -7.27
N ALA A 34 17.46 -0.92 -8.28
CA ALA A 34 17.81 -0.34 -9.58
C ALA A 34 16.58 0.18 -10.35
N LEU A 35 15.39 -0.31 -10.06
CA LEU A 35 14.15 0.16 -10.70
C LEU A 35 13.65 1.45 -10.08
N GLY A 36 13.64 1.52 -8.76
CA GLY A 36 13.25 2.70 -7.99
C GLY A 36 14.38 3.74 -7.88
N GLN A 37 15.63 3.35 -8.21
CA GLN A 37 16.84 4.17 -8.04
C GLN A 37 16.97 4.70 -6.59
N VAL A 38 16.75 3.82 -5.62
CA VAL A 38 16.72 4.15 -4.20
C VAL A 38 17.20 2.97 -3.34
N TYR A 39 17.81 3.28 -2.20
CA TYR A 39 18.12 2.26 -1.20
C TYR A 39 16.85 1.80 -0.51
N THR A 40 16.69 0.49 -0.39
CA THR A 40 15.50 -0.20 0.11
C THR A 40 15.88 -1.20 1.18
N ALA A 41 15.07 -1.34 2.22
CA ALA A 41 15.24 -2.31 3.30
C ALA A 41 13.88 -2.81 3.82
N CYS A 42 13.91 -3.83 4.67
CA CYS A 42 12.73 -4.42 5.30
C CYS A 42 11.69 -4.87 4.26
N ALA A 43 10.43 -4.55 4.45
CA ALA A 43 9.36 -4.87 3.50
C ALA A 43 9.20 -3.78 2.41
N GLY A 44 10.27 -3.38 1.75
CA GLY A 44 10.22 -2.38 0.68
C GLY A 44 10.24 -0.93 1.17
N VAL A 45 10.72 -0.68 2.39
CA VAL A 45 10.85 0.69 2.93
C VAL A 45 11.98 1.43 2.24
N THR A 46 11.73 2.68 1.88
CA THR A 46 12.67 3.59 1.23
C THR A 46 12.75 4.94 1.96
N GLY A 47 13.81 5.69 1.70
CA GLY A 47 13.95 7.06 2.19
C GLY A 47 14.41 7.15 3.64
N GLU A 48 13.75 7.99 4.45
CA GLU A 48 14.16 8.29 5.81
C GLU A 48 14.27 7.04 6.71
N GLY A 49 15.42 6.87 7.34
CA GLY A 49 15.76 5.74 8.21
C GLY A 49 16.40 4.56 7.49
N VAL A 50 16.45 4.55 6.15
CA VAL A 50 17.17 3.55 5.37
C VAL A 50 18.61 4.01 5.16
N VAL A 51 19.55 3.27 5.73
CA VAL A 51 20.99 3.58 5.67
C VAL A 51 21.69 2.58 4.75
N PRO A 52 22.41 3.04 3.71
CA PRO A 52 23.15 2.15 2.81
C PRO A 52 24.10 1.22 3.55
N GLY A 53 24.07 -0.08 3.19
CA GLY A 53 24.95 -1.10 3.77
C GLY A 53 24.57 -1.56 5.18
N ARG A 54 23.51 -1.01 5.79
CA ARG A 54 23.06 -1.41 7.12
C ARG A 54 22.25 -2.70 7.07
N THR A 55 22.43 -3.55 8.10
CA THR A 55 21.54 -4.66 8.42
C THR A 55 20.68 -4.29 9.62
N TYR A 56 19.38 -4.55 9.53
CA TYR A 56 18.36 -4.25 10.55
C TYR A 56 17.95 -5.53 11.27
N THR A 57 17.56 -5.42 12.55
CA THR A 57 16.86 -6.50 13.26
C THR A 57 15.40 -6.55 12.84
N ALA A 58 14.68 -7.59 13.26
CA ALA A 58 13.23 -7.69 13.02
C ALA A 58 12.47 -6.52 13.67
N GLU A 59 12.82 -6.16 14.91
CA GLU A 59 12.22 -5.06 15.67
C GLU A 59 12.51 -3.70 15.03
N GLU A 60 13.72 -3.52 14.51
CA GLU A 60 14.09 -2.30 13.78
C GLU A 60 13.30 -2.18 12.47
N CYS A 61 13.07 -3.30 11.77
CA CYS A 61 12.21 -3.33 10.59
C CYS A 61 10.76 -3.00 10.94
N ASP A 62 10.20 -3.57 12.00
CA ASP A 62 8.84 -3.27 12.45
C ASP A 62 8.66 -1.77 12.72
N ALA A 63 9.61 -1.16 13.43
CA ALA A 63 9.60 0.27 13.71
C ALA A 63 9.75 1.12 12.44
N LEU A 64 10.59 0.72 11.51
CA LEU A 64 10.84 1.42 10.25
C LEU A 64 9.61 1.36 9.33
N GLU A 65 9.02 0.17 9.17
CA GLU A 65 7.79 -0.07 8.41
C GLU A 65 6.61 0.73 8.98
N GLY A 66 6.42 0.69 10.31
CA GLY A 66 5.36 1.44 10.98
C GLY A 66 5.46 2.95 10.73
N ARG A 67 6.67 3.54 10.82
CA ARG A 67 6.89 4.97 10.51
C ARG A 67 6.64 5.27 9.02
N TYR A 68 7.08 4.40 8.13
CA TYR A 68 6.86 4.54 6.69
C TYR A 68 5.36 4.56 6.37
N ILE A 69 4.61 3.59 6.90
CA ILE A 69 3.15 3.47 6.73
C ILE A 69 2.42 4.68 7.31
N ALA A 70 2.81 5.14 8.50
CA ALA A 70 2.21 6.32 9.11
C ALA A 70 2.39 7.58 8.23
N ARG A 71 3.58 7.79 7.67
CA ARG A 71 3.85 8.89 6.73
C ARG A 71 3.07 8.75 5.44
N MET A 72 2.97 7.53 4.90
CA MET A 72 2.17 7.25 3.71
C MET A 72 0.70 7.62 3.92
N TYR A 73 0.10 7.20 5.02
CA TYR A 73 -1.29 7.56 5.35
C TYR A 73 -1.47 9.06 5.58
N ALA A 74 -0.50 9.73 6.21
CA ALA A 74 -0.55 11.18 6.37
C ALA A 74 -0.56 11.92 5.01
N ARG A 75 0.17 11.41 4.01
CA ARG A 75 0.13 11.93 2.64
C ARG A 75 -1.18 11.58 1.92
N MET A 76 -1.66 10.34 2.05
CA MET A 76 -2.95 9.91 1.50
C MET A 76 -4.11 10.76 2.04
N GLY A 77 -4.13 11.09 3.32
CA GLY A 77 -5.16 11.91 3.95
C GLY A 77 -5.22 13.36 3.42
N LYS A 78 -4.20 13.81 2.67
CA LYS A 78 -4.23 15.10 1.98
C LYS A 78 -4.95 15.03 0.62
N CYS A 79 -5.15 13.84 0.07
CA CYS A 79 -5.75 13.67 -1.24
C CYS A 79 -7.09 12.92 -1.24
N VAL A 80 -7.43 12.20 -0.18
CA VAL A 80 -8.70 11.48 -0.02
C VAL A 80 -9.21 11.57 1.42
N PRO A 81 -10.54 11.47 1.65
CA PRO A 81 -11.15 11.64 2.96
C PRO A 81 -11.06 10.36 3.82
N LEU A 82 -9.85 9.92 4.19
CA LEU A 82 -9.62 8.69 4.96
C LEU A 82 -10.44 8.61 6.24
N ALA A 83 -10.70 9.77 6.89
CA ALA A 83 -11.47 9.85 8.13
C ALA A 83 -12.97 9.49 7.97
N GLU A 84 -13.46 9.49 6.73
CA GLU A 84 -14.86 9.19 6.40
C GLU A 84 -15.05 7.75 5.91
N MET A 85 -13.94 6.99 5.77
CA MET A 85 -13.94 5.61 5.27
C MET A 85 -14.10 4.61 6.40
N GLU A 86 -14.61 3.42 6.07
CA GLU A 86 -14.63 2.28 6.97
C GLU A 86 -13.22 1.68 7.12
N PHE A 87 -12.98 0.97 8.23
CA PHE A 87 -11.66 0.40 8.54
C PHE A 87 -11.11 -0.50 7.43
N HIS A 88 -11.97 -1.35 6.85
CA HIS A 88 -11.58 -2.26 5.77
C HIS A 88 -11.19 -1.50 4.49
N GLU A 89 -11.87 -0.39 4.18
CA GLU A 89 -11.53 0.48 3.04
C GLU A 89 -10.14 1.13 3.27
N VAL A 90 -9.91 1.72 4.46
CA VAL A 90 -8.63 2.35 4.79
C VAL A 90 -7.49 1.33 4.70
N LYS A 91 -7.69 0.10 5.20
CA LYS A 91 -6.72 -1.00 5.09
C LYS A 91 -6.44 -1.35 3.62
N ALA A 92 -7.48 -1.53 2.80
CA ALA A 92 -7.34 -1.88 1.40
C ALA A 92 -6.59 -0.80 0.61
N TRP A 93 -6.96 0.46 0.78
CA TRP A 93 -6.31 1.58 0.12
C TRP A 93 -4.87 1.80 0.58
N GLY A 94 -4.57 1.56 1.86
CA GLY A 94 -3.20 1.56 2.37
C GLY A 94 -2.34 0.49 1.70
N HIS A 95 -2.87 -0.73 1.59
CA HIS A 95 -2.19 -1.84 0.92
C HIS A 95 -1.97 -1.56 -0.57
N PHE A 96 -2.98 -1.03 -1.25
CA PHE A 96 -2.90 -0.61 -2.64
C PHE A 96 -1.85 0.49 -2.85
N ALA A 97 -1.92 1.58 -2.06
CA ALA A 97 -0.99 2.70 -2.14
C ALA A 97 0.45 2.31 -1.79
N TYR A 98 0.65 1.36 -0.88
CA TYR A 98 1.98 0.81 -0.56
C TYR A 98 2.64 0.19 -1.79
N ASN A 99 1.87 -0.52 -2.61
CA ASN A 99 2.38 -1.19 -3.81
C ASN A 99 2.54 -0.25 -5.01
N VAL A 100 1.55 0.61 -5.29
CA VAL A 100 1.56 1.47 -6.48
C VAL A 100 2.22 2.84 -6.23
N GLY A 101 2.48 3.18 -4.97
CA GLY A 101 2.93 4.49 -4.51
C GLY A 101 1.77 5.45 -4.25
N GLU A 102 1.81 6.19 -3.15
CA GLU A 102 0.75 7.13 -2.76
C GLU A 102 0.56 8.27 -3.77
N THR A 103 1.61 8.68 -4.47
CA THR A 103 1.50 9.71 -5.52
C THR A 103 0.64 9.21 -6.68
N ASN A 104 0.85 7.97 -7.13
CA ASN A 104 0.05 7.36 -8.18
C ASN A 104 -1.39 7.16 -7.71
N PHE A 105 -1.59 6.70 -6.48
CA PHE A 105 -2.91 6.58 -5.87
C PHE A 105 -3.64 7.93 -5.85
N CYS A 106 -3.01 8.99 -5.34
CA CYS A 106 -3.62 10.32 -5.25
C CYS A 106 -4.04 10.91 -6.60
N ARG A 107 -3.36 10.52 -7.69
CA ARG A 107 -3.67 10.97 -9.06
C ARG A 107 -4.67 10.05 -9.79
N SER A 108 -5.06 8.95 -9.18
CA SER A 108 -5.89 7.92 -9.81
C SER A 108 -7.36 8.33 -9.95
N THR A 109 -8.07 7.60 -10.82
CA THR A 109 -9.53 7.67 -10.91
C THR A 109 -10.17 7.23 -9.60
N ALA A 110 -9.59 6.26 -8.89
CA ALA A 110 -10.07 5.82 -7.58
C ALA A 110 -10.10 6.97 -6.57
N ALA A 111 -9.02 7.76 -6.45
CA ALA A 111 -8.97 8.91 -5.55
C ALA A 111 -10.03 9.98 -5.90
N LYS A 112 -10.31 10.20 -7.19
CA LYS A 112 -11.39 11.12 -7.64
C LYS A 112 -12.75 10.61 -7.21
N LEU A 113 -13.02 9.32 -7.34
CA LEU A 113 -14.27 8.69 -6.94
C LEU A 113 -14.46 8.72 -5.41
N LEU A 114 -13.41 8.48 -4.64
CA LEU A 114 -13.44 8.60 -3.18
C LEU A 114 -13.80 10.02 -2.73
N ASN A 115 -13.23 11.04 -3.36
CA ASN A 115 -13.57 12.45 -3.08
C ASN A 115 -15.01 12.81 -3.49
N ALA A 116 -15.60 12.05 -4.40
CA ALA A 116 -17.02 12.19 -4.79
C ALA A 116 -17.96 11.33 -3.91
N GLY A 117 -17.47 10.65 -2.89
CA GLY A 117 -18.24 9.76 -2.02
C GLY A 117 -18.69 8.46 -2.70
N GLN A 118 -18.08 8.11 -3.84
CA GLN A 118 -18.40 6.92 -4.63
C GLN A 118 -17.47 5.76 -4.28
N ASN A 119 -17.46 5.35 -3.01
CA ASN A 119 -16.49 4.39 -2.47
C ASN A 119 -16.52 3.05 -3.20
N LYS A 120 -17.72 2.49 -3.46
CA LYS A 120 -17.83 1.22 -4.19
C LYS A 120 -17.24 1.30 -5.60
N ALA A 121 -17.57 2.36 -6.34
CA ALA A 121 -17.02 2.57 -7.68
C ALA A 121 -15.49 2.79 -7.65
N ALA A 122 -14.96 3.38 -6.58
CA ALA A 122 -13.53 3.48 -6.35
C ALA A 122 -12.88 2.09 -6.18
N CYS A 123 -13.46 1.21 -5.32
CA CYS A 123 -12.96 -0.15 -5.13
C CYS A 123 -12.90 -0.92 -6.46
N GLU A 124 -13.90 -0.74 -7.34
CA GLU A 124 -13.96 -1.36 -8.68
C GLU A 124 -12.81 -0.91 -9.63
N GLN A 125 -12.04 0.13 -9.27
CA GLN A 125 -10.85 0.52 -10.03
C GLN A 125 -9.62 -0.34 -9.69
N ILE A 126 -9.57 -0.95 -8.50
CA ILE A 126 -8.40 -1.73 -8.04
C ILE A 126 -7.98 -2.82 -9.04
N PRO A 127 -8.87 -3.69 -9.56
CA PRO A 127 -8.48 -4.75 -10.50
C PRO A 127 -7.89 -4.26 -11.82
N LYS A 128 -8.10 -2.99 -12.18
CA LYS A 128 -7.56 -2.40 -13.42
C LYS A 128 -6.05 -2.12 -13.31
N TRP A 129 -5.50 -2.05 -12.10
CA TRP A 129 -4.07 -1.80 -11.82
C TRP A 129 -3.24 -3.09 -11.86
N ARG A 130 -3.33 -3.83 -12.95
CA ARG A 130 -2.68 -5.13 -13.16
C ARG A 130 -1.59 -5.12 -14.23
N PHE A 131 -1.12 -3.95 -14.62
CA PHE A 131 -0.06 -3.80 -15.62
C PHE A 131 1.29 -3.50 -14.96
N VAL A 132 2.34 -4.20 -15.40
CA VAL A 132 3.73 -3.96 -14.99
C VAL A 132 4.57 -3.71 -16.24
N LYS A 133 5.20 -2.55 -16.34
CA LYS A 133 5.98 -2.15 -17.53
C LYS A 133 5.21 -2.37 -18.84
N GLY A 134 3.94 -2.00 -18.88
CA GLY A 134 3.06 -2.14 -20.04
C GLY A 134 2.56 -3.56 -20.33
N LYS A 135 2.94 -4.57 -19.53
CA LYS A 135 2.50 -5.96 -19.70
C LYS A 135 1.30 -6.25 -18.78
N ASP A 136 0.24 -6.83 -19.35
CA ASP A 136 -0.92 -7.30 -18.57
C ASP A 136 -0.55 -8.55 -17.76
N CYS A 137 -0.57 -8.44 -16.43
CA CYS A 137 -0.27 -9.55 -15.54
C CYS A 137 -1.33 -10.65 -15.50
N ALA A 138 -2.52 -10.45 -16.09
CA ALA A 138 -3.51 -11.49 -16.27
C ALA A 138 -3.03 -12.52 -17.32
N VAL A 139 -2.17 -12.14 -18.24
CA VAL A 139 -1.52 -13.03 -19.20
C VAL A 139 -0.40 -13.80 -18.50
N ARG A 140 -0.58 -15.11 -18.29
CA ARG A 140 0.36 -15.96 -17.53
C ARG A 140 1.80 -15.93 -18.06
N ALA A 141 1.98 -15.80 -19.37
CA ALA A 141 3.29 -15.72 -20.01
C ALA A 141 4.12 -14.49 -19.54
N ASN A 142 3.47 -13.44 -19.03
CA ASN A 142 4.14 -12.24 -18.53
C ASN A 142 4.78 -12.41 -17.13
N LYS A 143 4.58 -13.55 -16.47
CA LYS A 143 5.21 -13.96 -15.20
C LYS A 143 5.01 -12.96 -14.03
N CYS A 144 3.92 -12.20 -14.04
CA CYS A 144 3.58 -11.23 -12.98
C CYS A 144 2.16 -11.44 -12.40
N TYR A 145 1.60 -12.65 -12.50
CA TYR A 145 0.23 -12.94 -12.04
C TYR A 145 0.01 -12.70 -10.54
N GLY A 146 1.05 -12.63 -9.74
CA GLY A 146 0.97 -12.23 -8.33
C GLY A 146 0.28 -10.87 -8.14
N ILE A 147 0.45 -9.94 -9.08
CA ILE A 147 -0.24 -8.63 -9.07
C ILE A 147 -1.76 -8.80 -9.21
N VAL A 148 -2.23 -9.71 -10.07
CA VAL A 148 -3.66 -9.99 -10.23
C VAL A 148 -4.27 -10.53 -8.93
N ARG A 149 -3.58 -11.47 -8.27
CA ARG A 149 -4.00 -12.02 -6.97
C ARG A 149 -4.04 -10.92 -5.89
N ARG A 150 -3.03 -10.06 -5.86
CA ARG A 150 -2.95 -8.93 -4.94
C ARG A 150 -4.13 -7.97 -5.14
N ARG A 151 -4.43 -7.57 -6.37
CA ARG A 151 -5.58 -6.71 -6.72
C ARG A 151 -6.92 -7.35 -6.34
N ALA A 152 -7.06 -8.66 -6.52
CA ALA A 152 -8.28 -9.38 -6.13
C ALA A 152 -8.49 -9.34 -4.61
N TRP A 153 -7.44 -9.56 -3.81
CA TRP A 153 -7.49 -9.46 -2.36
C TRP A 153 -7.80 -8.02 -1.90
N GLU A 154 -7.12 -7.03 -2.45
CA GLU A 154 -7.35 -5.61 -2.14
C GLU A 154 -8.79 -5.18 -2.48
N TYR A 155 -9.31 -5.63 -3.62
CA TYR A 155 -10.69 -5.39 -4.01
C TYR A 155 -11.69 -6.01 -3.03
N SER A 156 -11.53 -7.29 -2.72
CA SER A 156 -12.40 -8.01 -1.75
C SER A 156 -12.35 -7.33 -0.38
N THR A 157 -11.16 -6.98 0.10
CA THR A 157 -11.01 -6.22 1.37
C THR A 157 -11.71 -4.85 1.28
N CYS A 158 -11.56 -4.12 0.18
CA CYS A 158 -12.18 -2.81 -0.04
C CYS A 158 -13.71 -2.89 -0.01
N MET A 159 -14.27 -3.99 -0.52
CA MET A 159 -15.72 -4.26 -0.53
C MET A 159 -16.25 -4.78 0.82
N GLY A 160 -15.39 -5.11 1.77
CA GLY A 160 -15.77 -5.65 3.07
C GLY A 160 -16.03 -7.16 3.07
N ASP A 161 -15.57 -7.88 2.06
CA ASP A 161 -15.81 -9.32 1.86
C ASP A 161 -14.65 -10.19 2.41
N ALA A 162 -13.58 -9.59 2.94
CA ALA A 162 -12.38 -10.28 3.42
C ALA A 162 -12.00 -9.90 4.86
#